data_5dc0bdab6489a0d69622f27730ff4da6
#
_entry.id   5dc0bdab6489a0d69622f27730ff4da6
#
_cell.length_a   1.000
_cell.length_b   1.000
_cell.length_c   1.000
_cell.angle_alpha   90.00
_cell.angle_beta   90.00
_cell.angle_gamma   90.00
#
_symmetry.space_group_name_H-M   'P 1'
#
loop_
_entity.id
_entity.type
_entity.pdbx_description
1 polymer ?
#
loop_
_entity_poly.entity_id
_entity_poly.type
_entity_poly.pdbx_seq_one_letter_code
_entity_poly.pdbx_strand_id
1 'polypeptide(L)'
;ADVALNRFLFTHSDEGQYIEEEALEQLNQQNEARLQAMIGYCHTTSCLREYILHYFGEHAPTQCANCQNCVGHFSQVDVTKEGRGLVSCVRYLRERYGVTLVVEVARGSKSEKVLRQGFDKLPCYGSLKGVKESALRDVARALVLQGYLEQTQGEYPLLKLGPQAESLLNGQA
;
A
#
# COMPACT_ATOMS: atom_id res chain seq x y z
N ALA A 1 -15.92 4.19 -1.12
CA ALA A 1 -15.73 4.32 -2.57
C ALA A 1 -14.70 3.27 -3.01
N ASP A 2 -15.00 2.56 -4.10
CA ASP A 2 -14.11 1.51 -4.61
C ASP A 2 -12.98 2.14 -5.41
N VAL A 3 -11.78 2.16 -4.82
CA VAL A 3 -10.56 2.70 -5.45
C VAL A 3 -10.21 1.93 -6.73
N ALA A 4 -10.47 0.62 -6.76
CA ALA A 4 -10.23 -0.21 -7.93
C ALA A 4 -11.16 0.16 -9.09
N LEU A 5 -12.44 0.44 -8.80
CA LEU A 5 -13.42 0.89 -9.79
C LEU A 5 -13.02 2.26 -10.36
N ASN A 6 -12.64 3.21 -9.51
CA ASN A 6 -12.21 4.53 -9.97
C ASN A 6 -10.95 4.44 -10.84
N ARG A 7 -9.97 3.61 -10.46
CA ARG A 7 -8.78 3.37 -11.28
C ARG A 7 -9.14 2.74 -12.63
N PHE A 8 -10.06 1.77 -12.64
CA PHE A 8 -10.56 1.15 -13.86
C PHE A 8 -11.26 2.17 -14.78
N LEU A 9 -12.13 3.03 -14.23
CA LEU A 9 -12.83 4.06 -14.99
C LEU A 9 -11.85 5.07 -15.61
N PHE A 10 -10.78 5.47 -14.90
CA PHE A 10 -9.76 6.38 -15.45
C PHE A 10 -8.96 5.77 -16.60
N THR A 11 -8.74 4.47 -16.60
CA THR A 11 -7.98 3.79 -17.66
C THR A 11 -8.83 3.38 -18.86
N HIS A 12 -10.17 3.37 -18.73
CA HIS A 12 -11.11 2.87 -19.75
C HIS A 12 -12.19 3.88 -20.15
N SER A 13 -12.05 5.16 -19.76
CA SER A 13 -12.97 6.22 -20.22
C SER A 13 -12.64 6.59 -21.67
N ASP A 14 -13.32 5.91 -22.58
CA ASP A 14 -13.30 6.18 -24.02
C ASP A 14 -14.28 7.31 -24.33
N GLU A 15 -13.95 8.55 -23.99
CA GLU A 15 -14.66 9.69 -24.53
C GLU A 15 -13.87 10.21 -25.73
N GLY A 16 -14.45 9.97 -26.92
CA GLY A 16 -13.90 10.20 -28.24
C GLY A 16 -13.48 11.64 -28.61
N GLN A 17 -12.53 12.19 -27.86
CA GLN A 17 -11.71 13.29 -28.31
C GLN A 17 -10.32 12.73 -28.63
N TYR A 18 -9.83 13.05 -29.84
CA TYR A 18 -8.44 12.78 -30.25
C TYR A 18 -7.49 13.58 -29.34
N ILE A 19 -7.17 13.02 -28.17
CA ILE A 19 -6.10 13.50 -27.31
C ILE A 19 -4.83 12.82 -27.84
N GLU A 20 -3.80 13.58 -28.11
CA GLU A 20 -2.49 13.01 -28.45
C GLU A 20 -2.06 12.04 -27.35
N GLU A 21 -1.49 10.89 -27.73
CA GLU A 21 -1.16 9.80 -26.82
C GLU A 21 -0.33 10.27 -25.60
N GLU A 22 0.58 11.22 -25.86
CA GLU A 22 1.42 11.85 -24.82
C GLU A 22 0.60 12.70 -23.83
N ALA A 23 -0.41 13.42 -24.30
CA ALA A 23 -1.30 14.21 -23.44
C ALA A 23 -2.21 13.30 -22.60
N LEU A 24 -2.65 12.17 -23.16
CA LEU A 24 -3.43 11.16 -22.43
C LEU A 24 -2.59 10.52 -21.31
N GLU A 25 -1.33 10.21 -21.60
CA GLU A 25 -0.42 9.64 -20.62
C GLU A 25 -0.12 10.59 -19.46
N GLN A 26 0.10 11.87 -19.76
CA GLN A 26 0.26 12.93 -18.76
C GLN A 26 -1.00 13.10 -17.89
N LEU A 27 -2.20 13.07 -18.50
CA LEU A 27 -3.46 13.15 -17.78
C LEU A 27 -3.64 11.95 -16.84
N ASN A 28 -3.33 10.74 -17.30
CA ASN A 28 -3.40 9.52 -16.50
C ASN A 28 -2.43 9.56 -15.32
N GLN A 29 -1.21 10.04 -15.51
CA GLN A 29 -0.23 10.23 -14.43
C GLN A 29 -0.72 11.24 -13.39
N GLN A 30 -1.30 12.37 -13.83
CA GLN A 30 -1.88 13.36 -12.92
C GLN A 30 -3.07 12.80 -12.13
N ASN A 31 -3.96 12.04 -12.78
CA ASN A 31 -5.10 11.43 -12.14
C ASN A 31 -4.67 10.37 -11.12
N GLU A 32 -3.67 9.56 -11.44
CA GLU A 32 -3.10 8.60 -10.51
C GLU A 32 -2.47 9.30 -9.29
N ALA A 33 -1.72 10.38 -9.50
CA ALA A 33 -1.14 11.16 -8.41
C ALA A 33 -2.22 11.75 -7.48
N ARG A 34 -3.32 12.28 -8.05
CA ARG A 34 -4.47 12.77 -7.28
C ARG A 34 -5.14 11.66 -6.48
N LEU A 35 -5.31 10.48 -7.10
CA LEU A 35 -5.88 9.31 -6.42
C LEU A 35 -4.99 8.87 -5.26
N GLN A 36 -3.68 8.82 -5.44
CA GLN A 36 -2.72 8.48 -4.39
C GLN A 36 -2.73 9.50 -3.25
N ALA A 37 -2.82 10.80 -3.57
CA ALA A 37 -2.97 11.84 -2.55
C ALA A 37 -4.26 11.68 -1.73
N MET A 38 -5.38 11.34 -2.36
CA MET A 38 -6.64 11.07 -1.66
C MET A 38 -6.56 9.81 -0.80
N ILE A 39 -5.93 8.75 -1.28
CA ILE A 39 -5.67 7.54 -0.50
C ILE A 39 -4.82 7.87 0.72
N GLY A 40 -3.75 8.64 0.54
CA GLY A 40 -2.90 9.12 1.63
C GLY A 40 -3.68 9.92 2.67
N TYR A 41 -4.57 10.83 2.23
CA TYR A 41 -5.46 11.57 3.11
C TYR A 41 -6.37 10.66 3.95
N CYS A 42 -6.93 9.62 3.34
CA CYS A 42 -7.81 8.68 4.05
C CYS A 42 -7.07 7.82 5.09
N HIS A 43 -5.77 7.66 4.95
CA HIS A 43 -4.96 6.77 5.80
C HIS A 43 -3.98 7.51 6.71
N THR A 44 -3.80 8.82 6.54
CA THR A 44 -2.89 9.58 7.39
C THR A 44 -3.37 9.62 8.84
N THR A 45 -2.44 9.51 9.77
CA THR A 45 -2.64 9.78 11.20
C THR A 45 -2.19 11.19 11.60
N SER A 46 -1.55 11.93 10.67
CA SER A 46 -1.18 13.33 10.84
C SER A 46 -2.39 14.26 10.77
N CYS A 47 -2.19 15.54 11.02
CA CYS A 47 -3.26 16.52 10.94
C CYS A 47 -3.89 16.55 9.52
N LEU A 48 -5.19 16.28 9.43
CA LEU A 48 -5.90 16.26 8.15
C LEU A 48 -5.90 17.63 7.46
N ARG A 49 -5.95 18.71 8.23
CA ARG A 49 -5.89 20.07 7.68
C ARG A 49 -4.52 20.40 7.11
N GLU A 50 -3.46 20.03 7.83
CA GLU A 50 -2.08 20.16 7.32
C GLU A 50 -1.90 19.38 6.02
N TYR A 51 -2.38 18.15 5.97
CA TYR A 51 -2.29 17.31 4.78
C TYR A 51 -2.92 17.97 3.55
N ILE A 52 -4.14 18.53 3.70
CA ILE A 52 -4.85 19.22 2.62
C ILE A 52 -4.09 20.47 2.18
N LEU A 53 -3.67 21.32 3.12
CA LEU A 53 -2.97 22.56 2.82
C LEU A 53 -1.63 22.29 2.13
N HIS A 54 -0.90 21.28 2.59
CA HIS A 54 0.35 20.86 1.96
C HIS A 54 0.14 20.36 0.51
N TYR A 55 -0.94 19.63 0.25
CA TYR A 55 -1.29 19.21 -1.11
C TYR A 55 -1.49 20.41 -2.07
N PHE A 56 -2.00 21.54 -1.57
CA PHE A 56 -2.14 22.77 -2.33
C PHE A 56 -0.92 23.70 -2.26
N GLY A 57 0.19 23.23 -1.70
CA GLY A 57 1.45 24.01 -1.62
C GLY A 57 1.47 25.04 -0.49
N GLU A 58 0.53 24.98 0.44
CA GLU A 58 0.46 25.88 1.59
C GLU A 58 1.14 25.27 2.82
N HIS A 59 1.78 26.14 3.62
CA HIS A 59 2.33 25.75 4.93
C HIS A 59 1.25 25.85 6.01
N ALA A 60 1.11 24.82 6.80
CA ALA A 60 0.18 24.77 7.91
C ALA A 60 0.86 24.26 9.19
N PRO A 61 0.32 24.62 10.36
CA PRO A 61 0.75 24.01 11.62
C PRO A 61 0.52 22.49 11.59
N THR A 62 1.43 21.73 12.20
CA THR A 62 1.36 20.27 12.31
C THR A 62 0.14 19.77 13.11
N GLN A 63 -0.53 20.68 13.84
CA GLN A 63 -1.74 20.40 14.59
C GLN A 63 -2.74 21.55 14.45
N CYS A 64 -3.96 21.25 14.04
CA CYS A 64 -5.02 22.24 13.94
C CYS A 64 -5.98 22.25 15.14
N ALA A 65 -5.84 21.30 16.08
CA ALA A 65 -6.68 21.11 17.27
C ALA A 65 -8.20 20.98 16.97
N ASN A 66 -8.59 20.70 15.72
CA ASN A 66 -9.99 20.66 15.29
C ASN A 66 -10.34 19.47 14.39
N CYS A 67 -9.39 18.85 13.69
CA CYS A 67 -9.66 17.69 12.86
C CYS A 67 -9.71 16.41 13.70
N GLN A 68 -10.33 15.36 13.13
CA GLN A 68 -10.46 14.06 13.79
C GLN A 68 -9.12 13.51 14.29
N ASN A 69 -8.03 13.69 13.53
CA ASN A 69 -6.72 13.20 13.92
C ASN A 69 -6.07 14.01 15.05
N CYS A 70 -6.39 15.31 15.17
CA CYS A 70 -5.86 16.15 16.26
C CYS A 70 -6.63 15.99 17.57
N VAL A 71 -7.93 15.75 17.52
CA VAL A 71 -8.79 15.65 18.73
C VAL A 71 -9.12 14.19 19.07
N GLY A 72 -8.90 13.26 18.15
CA GLY A 72 -9.12 11.83 18.36
C GLY A 72 -8.04 11.19 19.23
N HIS A 73 -8.44 10.18 19.99
CA HIS A 73 -7.50 9.32 20.70
C HIS A 73 -7.17 8.12 19.83
N PHE A 74 -5.96 8.12 19.27
CA PHE A 74 -5.44 6.95 18.53
C PHE A 74 -4.51 6.15 19.44
N SER A 75 -4.74 4.85 19.54
CA SER A 75 -3.75 3.94 20.11
C SER A 75 -2.75 3.55 19.04
N GLN A 76 -1.47 3.83 19.28
CA GLN A 76 -0.42 3.29 18.42
C GLN A 76 -0.27 1.80 18.68
N VAL A 77 -0.27 1.01 17.62
CA VAL A 77 -0.02 -0.43 17.68
C VAL A 77 1.31 -0.68 16.98
N ASP A 78 2.24 -1.31 17.71
CA ASP A 78 3.49 -1.75 17.11
C ASP A 78 3.22 -2.94 16.18
N VAL A 79 3.44 -2.75 14.90
CA VAL A 79 3.28 -3.74 13.83
C VAL A 79 4.61 -4.06 13.14
N THR A 80 5.73 -3.72 13.76
CA THR A 80 7.08 -3.94 13.22
C THR A 80 7.32 -5.41 12.88
N LYS A 81 6.84 -6.34 13.70
CA LYS A 81 6.95 -7.78 13.47
C LYS A 81 6.19 -8.21 12.21
N GLU A 82 4.94 -7.77 12.09
CA GLU A 82 4.08 -8.03 10.95
C GLU A 82 4.67 -7.40 9.68
N GLY A 83 5.12 -6.17 9.77
CA GLY A 83 5.77 -5.47 8.68
C GLY A 83 7.01 -6.19 8.17
N ARG A 84 7.92 -6.56 9.08
CA ARG A 84 9.12 -7.32 8.74
C ARG A 84 8.79 -8.67 8.12
N GLY A 85 7.78 -9.35 8.63
CA GLY A 85 7.29 -10.63 8.08
C GLY A 85 6.79 -10.49 6.65
N LEU A 86 5.99 -9.46 6.36
CA LEU A 86 5.49 -9.20 5.01
C LEU A 86 6.60 -8.81 4.02
N VAL A 87 7.51 -7.90 4.41
CA VAL A 87 8.64 -7.48 3.57
C VAL A 87 9.55 -8.69 3.27
N SER A 88 9.81 -9.54 4.27
CA SER A 88 10.55 -10.80 4.06
C SER A 88 9.83 -11.74 3.08
N CYS A 89 8.50 -11.87 3.17
CA CYS A 89 7.73 -12.67 2.22
C CYS A 89 7.83 -12.13 0.79
N VAL A 90 7.72 -10.82 0.58
CA VAL A 90 7.90 -10.20 -0.74
C VAL A 90 9.27 -10.54 -1.32
N ARG A 91 10.34 -10.44 -0.51
CA ARG A 91 11.69 -10.81 -0.90
C ARG A 91 11.83 -12.28 -1.31
N TYR A 92 11.31 -13.23 -0.50
CA TYR A 92 11.36 -14.66 -0.81
C TYR A 92 10.51 -15.03 -2.03
N LEU A 93 9.42 -14.32 -2.27
CA LEU A 93 8.57 -14.47 -3.44
C LEU A 93 9.11 -13.74 -4.68
N ARG A 94 10.34 -13.15 -4.58
CA ARG A 94 11.05 -12.49 -5.68
C ARG A 94 10.24 -11.36 -6.33
N GLU A 95 9.44 -10.66 -5.56
CA GLU A 95 8.68 -9.48 -6.02
C GLU A 95 7.72 -9.75 -7.20
N ARG A 96 7.21 -10.97 -7.31
CA ARG A 96 6.39 -11.43 -8.46
C ARG A 96 4.91 -11.59 -8.14
N TYR A 97 4.48 -11.26 -6.93
CA TYR A 97 3.13 -11.54 -6.49
C TYR A 97 2.48 -10.33 -5.81
N GLY A 98 1.14 -10.28 -5.91
CA GLY A 98 0.35 -9.24 -5.27
C GLY A 98 0.10 -9.52 -3.78
N VAL A 99 -0.47 -8.54 -3.11
CA VAL A 99 -0.73 -8.54 -1.65
C VAL A 99 -1.47 -9.79 -1.18
N THR A 100 -2.43 -10.30 -1.95
CA THR A 100 -3.24 -11.47 -1.57
C THR A 100 -2.37 -12.70 -1.35
N LEU A 101 -1.52 -13.04 -2.31
CA LEU A 101 -0.67 -14.23 -2.19
C LEU A 101 0.43 -14.04 -1.12
N VAL A 102 1.00 -12.86 -1.01
CA VAL A 102 1.99 -12.53 0.03
C VAL A 102 1.38 -12.76 1.42
N VAL A 103 0.17 -12.28 1.66
CA VAL A 103 -0.56 -12.47 2.93
C VAL A 103 -0.91 -13.94 3.15
N GLU A 104 -1.37 -14.66 2.13
CA GLU A 104 -1.65 -16.11 2.24
C GLU A 104 -0.41 -16.91 2.66
N VAL A 105 0.74 -16.65 2.03
CA VAL A 105 2.01 -17.32 2.37
C VAL A 105 2.44 -16.95 3.78
N ALA A 106 2.43 -15.68 4.15
CA ALA A 106 2.81 -15.21 5.49
C ALA A 106 1.93 -15.82 6.59
N ARG A 107 0.64 -16.08 6.32
CA ARG A 107 -0.29 -16.73 7.24
C ARG A 107 -0.16 -18.26 7.27
N GLY A 108 0.55 -18.85 6.32
CA GLY A 108 0.64 -20.31 6.22
C GLY A 108 -0.64 -20.93 5.64
N SER A 109 -1.23 -20.29 4.64
CA SER A 109 -2.41 -20.81 3.94
C SER A 109 -2.10 -22.13 3.22
N LYS A 110 -3.01 -23.09 3.32
CA LYS A 110 -2.96 -24.35 2.57
C LYS A 110 -3.72 -24.29 1.25
N SER A 111 -3.87 -23.08 0.65
CA SER A 111 -4.53 -22.96 -0.64
C SER A 111 -3.78 -23.76 -1.71
N GLU A 112 -4.52 -24.29 -2.68
CA GLU A 112 -3.96 -25.07 -3.78
C GLU A 112 -2.83 -24.30 -4.50
N LYS A 113 -2.99 -23.00 -4.66
CA LYS A 113 -2.01 -22.12 -5.30
C LYS A 113 -0.69 -22.07 -4.52
N VAL A 114 -0.75 -21.99 -3.17
CA VAL A 114 0.44 -21.94 -2.31
C VAL A 114 1.18 -23.28 -2.34
N LEU A 115 0.45 -24.39 -2.22
CA LEU A 115 1.04 -25.74 -2.18
C LEU A 115 1.60 -26.15 -3.55
N ARG A 116 0.88 -25.89 -4.64
CA ARG A 116 1.30 -26.26 -5.99
C ARG A 116 2.58 -25.53 -6.43
N GLN A 117 2.81 -24.32 -5.93
CA GLN A 117 4.02 -23.54 -6.19
C GLN A 117 5.16 -23.82 -5.21
N GLY A 118 4.93 -24.67 -4.19
CA GLY A 118 5.94 -25.01 -3.19
C GLY A 118 6.27 -23.87 -2.22
N PHE A 119 5.37 -22.90 -2.05
CA PHE A 119 5.59 -21.76 -1.16
C PHE A 119 5.48 -22.13 0.32
N ASP A 120 4.90 -23.27 0.63
CA ASP A 120 4.89 -23.90 1.96
C ASP A 120 6.29 -24.24 2.49
N LYS A 121 7.29 -24.30 1.60
CA LYS A 121 8.70 -24.58 1.94
C LYS A 121 9.53 -23.30 2.18
N LEU A 122 8.96 -22.13 1.93
CA LEU A 122 9.69 -20.86 2.10
C LEU A 122 9.86 -20.53 3.61
N PRO A 123 10.99 -19.91 4.01
CA PRO A 123 11.23 -19.52 5.41
C PRO A 123 10.19 -18.55 5.97
N CYS A 124 9.55 -17.77 5.11
CA CYS A 124 8.50 -16.82 5.49
C CYS A 124 7.11 -17.46 5.60
N TYR A 125 6.95 -18.73 5.18
CA TYR A 125 5.65 -19.41 5.26
C TYR A 125 5.18 -19.57 6.71
N GLY A 126 3.97 -19.10 6.99
CA GLY A 126 3.37 -19.20 8.31
C GLY A 126 4.04 -18.32 9.38
N SER A 127 4.96 -17.43 9.02
CA SER A 127 5.65 -16.53 9.96
C SER A 127 4.68 -15.61 10.73
N LEU A 128 3.51 -15.32 10.13
CA LEU A 128 2.44 -14.49 10.70
C LEU A 128 1.14 -15.28 10.91
N LYS A 129 1.30 -16.58 11.22
CA LYS A 129 0.17 -17.46 11.54
C LYS A 129 -0.59 -16.92 12.76
N GLY A 130 -1.92 -16.85 12.63
CA GLY A 130 -2.80 -16.35 13.70
C GLY A 130 -3.17 -14.86 13.56
N VAL A 131 -2.45 -14.08 12.75
CA VAL A 131 -2.84 -12.70 12.46
C VAL A 131 -4.00 -12.69 11.46
N LYS A 132 -4.98 -11.80 11.68
CA LYS A 132 -6.14 -11.65 10.78
C LYS A 132 -5.68 -11.15 9.41
N GLU A 133 -6.30 -11.67 8.37
CA GLU A 133 -5.98 -11.27 6.99
C GLU A 133 -6.17 -9.78 6.75
N SER A 134 -7.29 -9.22 7.24
CA SER A 134 -7.57 -7.78 7.11
C SER A 134 -6.45 -6.93 7.74
N ALA A 135 -5.99 -7.30 8.94
CA ALA A 135 -4.91 -6.59 9.62
C ALA A 135 -3.60 -6.63 8.81
N LEU A 136 -3.24 -7.78 8.23
CA LEU A 136 -2.05 -7.87 7.37
C LEU A 136 -2.18 -7.09 6.06
N ARG A 137 -3.39 -6.99 5.51
CA ARG A 137 -3.65 -6.13 4.34
C ARG A 137 -3.49 -4.65 4.70
N ASP A 138 -3.95 -4.24 5.89
CA ASP A 138 -3.78 -2.88 6.39
C ASP A 138 -2.30 -2.55 6.65
N VAL A 139 -1.55 -3.49 7.25
CA VAL A 139 -0.09 -3.36 7.41
C VAL A 139 0.61 -3.27 6.06
N ALA A 140 0.26 -4.12 5.09
CA ALA A 140 0.85 -4.06 3.74
C ALA A 140 0.61 -2.69 3.07
N ARG A 141 -0.60 -2.12 3.23
CA ARG A 141 -0.92 -0.78 2.72
C ARG A 141 -0.09 0.29 3.42
N ALA A 142 0.04 0.22 4.74
CA ALA A 142 0.88 1.15 5.49
C ALA A 142 2.35 1.08 5.05
N LEU A 143 2.87 -0.12 4.79
CA LEU A 143 4.24 -0.32 4.28
C LEU A 143 4.43 0.31 2.89
N VAL A 144 3.42 0.26 2.03
CA VAL A 144 3.47 0.94 0.71
C VAL A 144 3.47 2.46 0.89
N LEU A 145 2.61 3.00 1.74
CA LEU A 145 2.54 4.45 2.02
C LEU A 145 3.83 5.00 2.63
N GLN A 146 4.52 4.20 3.43
CA GLN A 146 5.76 4.57 4.09
C GLN A 146 7.01 4.26 3.25
N GLY A 147 6.88 3.70 2.05
CA GLY A 147 7.99 3.41 1.16
C GLY A 147 8.82 2.17 1.51
N TYR A 148 8.33 1.31 2.41
CA TYR A 148 8.94 -0.01 2.67
C TYR A 148 8.60 -1.03 1.58
N LEU A 149 7.43 -0.88 0.97
CA LEU A 149 7.00 -1.65 -0.19
C LEU A 149 6.54 -0.69 -1.29
N GLU A 150 6.58 -1.16 -2.51
CA GLU A 150 6.01 -0.49 -3.67
C GLU A 150 4.96 -1.40 -4.30
N GLN A 151 3.91 -0.82 -4.85
CA GLN A 151 2.90 -1.54 -5.59
C GLN A 151 2.94 -1.10 -7.05
N THR A 152 3.10 -2.07 -7.98
CA THR A 152 3.07 -1.77 -9.40
C THR A 152 1.67 -1.33 -9.83
N GLN A 153 1.62 -0.50 -10.85
CA GLN A 153 0.37 -0.15 -11.52
C GLN A 153 -0.08 -1.26 -12.47
N GLY A 154 -1.38 -1.29 -12.78
CA GLY A 154 -1.97 -2.23 -13.74
C GLY A 154 -3.07 -3.10 -13.13
N GLU A 155 -3.64 -3.95 -13.96
CA GLU A 155 -4.77 -4.83 -13.61
C GLU A 155 -4.41 -5.83 -12.49
N TYR A 156 -3.16 -6.29 -12.47
CA TYR A 156 -2.64 -7.24 -11.48
C TYR A 156 -1.45 -6.64 -10.71
N PRO A 157 -1.68 -5.77 -9.72
CA PRO A 157 -0.61 -5.08 -9.03
C PRO A 157 0.26 -6.05 -8.23
N LEU A 158 1.57 -5.95 -8.41
CA LEU A 158 2.58 -6.73 -7.70
C LEU A 158 3.17 -5.92 -6.56
N LEU A 159 3.58 -6.60 -5.49
CA LEU A 159 4.37 -5.99 -4.42
C LEU A 159 5.85 -6.14 -4.71
N LYS A 160 6.58 -5.02 -4.63
CA LYS A 160 8.03 -4.93 -4.73
C LYS A 160 8.61 -4.36 -3.45
N LEU A 161 9.91 -4.55 -3.26
CA LEU A 161 10.63 -3.92 -2.17
C LEU A 161 10.80 -2.42 -2.46
N GLY A 162 10.42 -1.59 -1.50
CA GLY A 162 10.65 -0.16 -1.56
C GLY A 162 12.04 0.24 -1.04
N PRO A 163 12.45 1.50 -1.22
CA PRO A 163 13.78 1.98 -0.84
C PRO A 163 14.09 1.85 0.65
N GLN A 164 13.06 1.80 1.51
CA GLN A 164 13.22 1.66 2.96
C GLN A 164 13.15 0.20 3.45
N ALA A 165 12.94 -0.77 2.56
CA ALA A 165 12.77 -2.18 2.92
C ALA A 165 13.93 -2.75 3.75
N GLU A 166 15.17 -2.42 3.39
CA GLU A 166 16.36 -2.93 4.06
C GLU A 166 16.47 -2.41 5.51
N SER A 167 16.07 -1.18 5.81
CA SER A 167 16.09 -0.64 7.17
C SER A 167 15.18 -1.44 8.10
N LEU A 168 13.99 -1.81 7.61
CA LEU A 168 13.04 -2.63 8.37
C LEU A 168 13.55 -4.06 8.58
N LEU A 169 14.15 -4.66 7.56
CA LEU A 169 14.73 -6.01 7.65
C LEU A 169 15.91 -6.08 8.62
N ASN A 170 16.74 -5.05 8.65
CA ASN A 170 17.91 -4.95 9.52
C ASN A 170 17.58 -4.49 10.95
N GLY A 171 16.33 -4.18 11.26
CA GLY A 171 15.92 -3.76 12.59
C GLY A 171 16.30 -2.31 12.95
N GLN A 172 16.48 -1.45 11.94
CA GLN A 172 16.82 -0.04 12.07
C GLN A 172 15.61 0.89 11.89
N ALA A 173 14.39 0.32 11.80
CA ALA A 173 13.14 1.05 11.64
C ALA A 173 12.34 1.07 12.95
#